data_d7a6b2c56a394c09f2fdf3e65c4f8b2c
#
_entry.id   d7a6b2c56a394c09f2fdf3e65c4f8b2c
#
_cell.length_a   1.000
_cell.length_b   1.000
_cell.length_c   1.000
_cell.angle_alpha   90.00
_cell.angle_beta   90.00
_cell.angle_gamma   90.00
#
_symmetry.space_group_name_H-M   'P 1'
#
loop_
_entity.id
_entity.type
_entity.pdbx_description
1 polymer ?
#
loop_
_entity_poly.entity_id
_entity_poly.type
_entity_poly.pdbx_seq_one_letter_code
_entity_poly.pdbx_strand_id
1 'polypeptide(L)'
;MIVHRTTPDQVRNFLLAKYARPISELGLDPLAVEDDFDFLLRGIIDSFGILTMIGAIEDEFHILLDMEAIDAEQLTILGPLCRYVAEQGRPDKRSASA
;
A
#
# COMPACT_ATOMS: atom_id res chain seq x y z
N MET A 1 -19.27 18.91 6.68
CA MET A 1 -18.83 18.09 5.56
C MET A 1 -17.76 17.11 6.01
N ILE A 2 -17.93 15.85 5.68
CA ILE A 2 -16.95 14.84 6.04
C ILE A 2 -15.89 14.75 4.95
N VAL A 3 -14.64 14.93 5.33
CA VAL A 3 -13.52 14.76 4.42
C VAL A 3 -12.93 13.38 4.66
N HIS A 4 -13.08 12.51 3.67
CA HIS A 4 -12.45 11.19 3.75
C HIS A 4 -10.99 11.32 3.39
N ARG A 5 -10.15 11.13 4.38
CA ARG A 5 -8.71 11.17 4.19
C ARG A 5 -8.13 9.80 4.50
N THR A 6 -7.40 9.24 3.54
CA THR A 6 -6.69 7.98 3.74
C THR A 6 -5.57 8.20 4.75
N THR A 7 -5.51 7.35 5.77
CA THR A 7 -4.45 7.42 6.78
C THR A 7 -3.43 6.31 6.55
N PRO A 8 -2.18 6.49 7.03
CA PRO A 8 -1.19 5.43 6.93
C PRO A 8 -1.66 4.11 7.56
N ASP A 9 -2.36 4.18 8.69
CA ASP A 9 -2.86 2.98 9.35
C ASP A 9 -3.89 2.22 8.51
N GLN A 10 -4.75 2.94 7.80
CA GLN A 10 -5.71 2.30 6.90
C GLN A 10 -5.00 1.55 5.78
N VAL A 11 -3.98 2.15 5.20
CA VAL A 11 -3.19 1.52 4.13
C VAL A 11 -2.45 0.31 4.67
N ARG A 12 -1.83 0.45 5.85
CA ARG A 12 -1.13 -0.64 6.52
C ARG A 12 -2.06 -1.83 6.74
N ASN A 13 -3.22 -1.59 7.32
CA ASN A 13 -4.19 -2.65 7.61
C ASN A 13 -4.66 -3.35 6.33
N PHE A 14 -4.90 -2.58 5.29
CA PHE A 14 -5.29 -3.13 3.99
C PHE A 14 -4.20 -4.05 3.43
N LEU A 15 -2.95 -3.58 3.41
CA LEU A 15 -1.85 -4.35 2.85
C LEU A 15 -1.56 -5.61 3.66
N LEU A 16 -1.57 -5.50 4.98
CA LEU A 16 -1.29 -6.66 5.83
C LEU A 16 -2.41 -7.70 5.75
N ALA A 17 -3.65 -7.28 5.56
CA ALA A 17 -4.75 -8.20 5.33
C ALA A 17 -4.64 -8.88 3.95
N LYS A 18 -4.32 -8.10 2.93
CA LYS A 18 -4.21 -8.60 1.57
C LYS A 18 -3.10 -9.64 1.44
N TYR A 19 -1.98 -9.43 2.09
CA TYR A 19 -0.81 -10.29 2.01
C TYR A 19 -0.60 -11.14 3.26
N ALA A 20 -1.64 -11.29 4.09
CA ALA A 20 -1.53 -12.01 5.36
C ALA A 20 -1.02 -13.44 5.18
N ARG A 21 -1.51 -14.15 4.16
CA ARG A 21 -1.15 -15.54 3.94
C ARG A 21 0.35 -15.69 3.62
N PRO A 22 0.89 -15.02 2.58
CA PRO A 22 2.32 -15.18 2.30
C PRO A 22 3.20 -14.65 3.44
N ILE A 23 2.77 -13.62 4.17
CA ILE A 23 3.52 -13.17 5.34
C ILE A 23 3.56 -14.27 6.41
N SER A 24 2.43 -14.89 6.68
CA SER A 24 2.36 -16.00 7.64
C SER A 24 3.23 -17.19 7.21
N GLU A 25 3.31 -17.44 5.91
CA GLU A 25 4.14 -18.52 5.38
C GLU A 25 5.63 -18.29 5.60
N LEU A 26 6.05 -17.03 5.82
CA LEU A 26 7.41 -16.71 6.23
C LEU A 26 7.65 -16.93 7.72
N GLY A 27 6.65 -17.33 8.47
CA GLY A 27 6.75 -17.46 9.91
C GLY A 27 6.55 -16.17 10.67
N LEU A 28 5.99 -15.14 10.02
CA LEU A 28 5.77 -13.83 10.61
C LEU A 28 4.28 -13.66 10.93
N ASP A 29 4.01 -12.86 11.98
CA ASP A 29 2.64 -12.45 12.30
C ASP A 29 2.30 -11.21 11.48
N PRO A 30 1.29 -11.28 10.58
CA PRO A 30 0.92 -10.11 9.80
C PRO A 30 0.55 -8.88 10.64
N LEU A 31 0.06 -9.10 11.86
CA LEU A 31 -0.32 -7.98 12.74
C LEU A 31 0.88 -7.35 13.44
N ALA A 32 2.03 -8.01 13.41
CA ALA A 32 3.23 -7.55 14.10
C ALA A 32 4.36 -7.14 13.14
N VAL A 33 4.06 -7.01 11.86
CA VAL A 33 5.04 -6.61 10.86
C VAL A 33 5.44 -5.16 11.08
N GLU A 34 6.75 -4.89 11.04
CA GLU A 34 7.29 -3.56 11.27
C GLU A 34 7.31 -2.70 10.01
N ASP A 35 7.50 -1.38 10.18
CA ASP A 35 7.47 -0.42 9.08
C ASP A 35 8.58 -0.63 8.07
N ASP A 36 9.70 -1.23 8.44
CA ASP A 36 10.80 -1.50 7.52
C ASP A 36 10.64 -2.78 6.71
N PHE A 37 9.49 -3.45 6.83
CA PHE A 37 9.20 -4.66 6.07
C PHE A 37 9.12 -4.33 4.57
N ASP A 38 9.95 -5.00 3.78
CA ASP A 38 10.03 -4.79 2.33
C ASP A 38 9.37 -5.98 1.61
N PHE A 39 8.22 -5.74 1.00
CA PHE A 39 7.44 -6.79 0.32
C PHE A 39 8.22 -7.45 -0.81
N LEU A 40 9.03 -6.67 -1.52
CA LEU A 40 9.81 -7.19 -2.64
C LEU A 40 11.01 -8.00 -2.12
N LEU A 41 11.77 -7.44 -1.20
CA LEU A 41 12.96 -8.08 -0.65
C LEU A 41 12.62 -9.39 0.06
N ARG A 42 11.49 -9.44 0.75
CA ARG A 42 11.05 -10.62 1.49
C ARG A 42 10.31 -11.62 0.60
N GLY A 43 10.17 -11.33 -0.69
CA GLY A 43 9.56 -12.26 -1.63
C GLY A 43 8.05 -12.36 -1.58
N ILE A 44 7.39 -11.42 -0.91
CA ILE A 44 5.92 -11.39 -0.88
C ILE A 44 5.38 -11.04 -2.26
N ILE A 45 6.04 -10.11 -2.95
CA ILE A 45 5.72 -9.73 -4.33
C ILE A 45 6.97 -9.76 -5.18
N ASP A 46 6.81 -9.88 -6.50
CA ASP A 46 7.87 -9.69 -7.48
C ASP A 46 7.73 -8.30 -8.13
N SER A 47 8.55 -8.03 -9.15
CA SER A 47 8.52 -6.73 -9.82
C SER A 47 7.18 -6.42 -10.46
N PHE A 48 6.50 -7.42 -11.00
CA PHE A 48 5.15 -7.24 -11.55
C PHE A 48 4.14 -7.02 -10.42
N GLY A 49 4.35 -7.65 -9.28
CA GLY A 49 3.49 -7.51 -8.13
C GLY A 49 3.44 -6.10 -7.57
N ILE A 50 4.48 -5.28 -7.83
CA ILE A 50 4.48 -3.88 -7.43
C ILE A 50 3.30 -3.14 -8.07
N LEU A 51 3.12 -3.32 -9.37
CA LEU A 51 2.01 -2.67 -10.08
C LEU A 51 0.65 -3.18 -9.60
N THR A 52 0.55 -4.48 -9.32
CA THR A 52 -0.66 -5.07 -8.78
C THR A 52 -0.97 -4.49 -7.39
N MET A 53 0.05 -4.36 -6.55
CA MET A 53 -0.12 -3.79 -5.21
C MET A 53 -0.58 -2.33 -5.27
N ILE A 54 0.06 -1.53 -6.11
CA ILE A 54 -0.31 -0.12 -6.27
C ILE A 54 -1.74 0.00 -6.81
N GLY A 55 -2.09 -0.80 -7.82
CA GLY A 55 -3.44 -0.80 -8.37
C GLY A 55 -4.49 -1.19 -7.36
N ALA A 56 -4.17 -2.16 -6.50
CA ALA A 56 -5.08 -2.56 -5.43
C ALA A 56 -5.32 -1.44 -4.41
N ILE A 57 -4.26 -0.68 -4.07
CA ILE A 57 -4.38 0.47 -3.19
C ILE A 57 -5.26 1.55 -3.82
N GLU A 58 -5.02 1.84 -5.09
CA GLU A 58 -5.81 2.84 -5.82
C GLU A 58 -7.29 2.47 -5.85
N ASP A 59 -7.58 1.19 -6.10
CA ASP A 59 -8.96 0.71 -6.14
C ASP A 59 -9.62 0.75 -4.78
N GLU A 60 -8.91 0.33 -3.74
CA GLU A 60 -9.47 0.26 -2.39
C GLU A 60 -9.81 1.64 -1.85
N PHE A 61 -8.93 2.61 -2.06
CA PHE A 61 -9.06 3.94 -1.46
C PHE A 61 -9.59 4.99 -2.43
N HIS A 62 -9.90 4.60 -3.67
CA HIS A 62 -10.42 5.49 -4.72
C HIS A 62 -9.50 6.69 -4.95
N ILE A 63 -8.21 6.41 -5.10
CA ILE A 63 -7.18 7.41 -5.29
C ILE A 63 -6.29 7.04 -6.47
N LEU A 64 -5.52 8.02 -6.93
CA LEU A 64 -4.47 7.81 -7.92
C LEU A 64 -3.13 8.16 -7.28
N LEU A 65 -2.11 7.37 -7.57
CA LEU A 65 -0.77 7.56 -7.05
C LEU A 65 0.18 7.88 -8.19
N ASP A 66 1.07 8.83 -7.95
CA ASP A 66 2.15 9.15 -8.87
C ASP A 66 3.39 8.37 -8.44
N MET A 67 3.68 7.30 -9.15
CA MET A 67 4.79 6.43 -8.79
C MET A 67 6.16 7.08 -9.01
N GLU A 68 6.22 8.18 -9.77
CA GLU A 68 7.47 8.91 -9.96
C GLU A 68 7.79 9.82 -8.79
N ALA A 69 6.80 10.12 -7.95
CA ALA A 69 6.98 11.02 -6.82
C ALA A 69 7.58 10.32 -5.60
N ILE A 70 7.70 8.99 -5.62
CA ILE A 70 8.31 8.24 -4.53
C ILE A 70 9.58 7.56 -5.03
N ASP A 71 10.57 7.47 -4.15
CA ASP A 71 11.78 6.71 -4.44
C ASP A 71 11.42 5.23 -4.65
N ALA A 72 11.85 4.68 -5.77
CA ALA A 72 11.55 3.28 -6.11
C ALA A 72 11.97 2.31 -5.02
N GLU A 73 13.04 2.61 -4.31
CA GLU A 73 13.52 1.75 -3.23
C GLU A 73 12.57 1.73 -2.03
N GLN A 74 11.77 2.78 -1.85
CA GLN A 74 10.83 2.89 -0.74
C GLN A 74 9.43 2.43 -1.10
N LEU A 75 9.16 2.26 -2.38
CA LEU A 75 7.82 1.91 -2.87
C LEU A 75 7.32 0.56 -2.34
N THR A 76 8.24 -0.34 -2.02
CA THR A 76 7.89 -1.68 -1.54
C THR A 76 8.05 -1.85 -0.03
N ILE A 77 8.45 -0.79 0.68
CA ILE A 77 8.62 -0.82 2.13
C ILE A 77 7.35 -0.32 2.80
N LEU A 78 6.84 -1.09 3.75
CA LEU A 78 5.52 -0.86 4.33
C LEU A 78 5.29 0.55 4.86
N GLY A 79 6.14 1.02 5.78
CA GLY A 79 5.96 2.33 6.41
C GLY A 79 6.01 3.49 5.43
N PRO A 80 7.11 3.63 4.66
CA PRO A 80 7.20 4.68 3.64
C PRO A 80 6.06 4.65 2.63
N LEU A 81 5.66 3.46 2.17
CA LEU A 81 4.55 3.32 1.23
C LEU A 81 3.25 3.82 1.83
N CYS A 82 2.95 3.42 3.07
CA CYS A 82 1.72 3.84 3.74
C CYS A 82 1.68 5.36 3.91
N ARG A 83 2.78 5.97 4.29
CA ARG A 83 2.86 7.43 4.44
C ARG A 83 2.71 8.13 3.09
N TYR A 84 3.36 7.60 2.06
CA TYR A 84 3.25 8.16 0.71
C TYR A 84 1.80 8.16 0.24
N VAL A 85 1.11 7.04 0.38
CA VAL A 85 -0.29 6.91 -0.03
C VAL A 85 -1.16 7.92 0.70
N ALA A 86 -0.96 8.06 2.01
CA ALA A 86 -1.76 8.97 2.82
C ALA A 86 -1.51 10.43 2.47
N GLU A 87 -0.26 10.78 2.13
CA GLU A 87 0.12 12.18 1.88
C GLU A 87 -0.07 12.60 0.42
N GLN A 88 0.15 11.69 -0.52
CA GLN A 88 0.24 12.01 -1.94
C GLN A 88 -0.89 11.43 -2.78
N GLY A 89 -1.72 10.57 -2.21
CA GLY A 89 -2.84 10.01 -2.94
C GLY A 89 -3.84 11.09 -3.32
N ARG A 90 -4.23 11.14 -4.60
CA ARG A 90 -5.20 12.11 -5.10
C ARG A 90 -6.52 11.42 -5.35
N PRO A 91 -7.65 12.07 -5.08
CA PRO A 91 -8.95 11.46 -5.38
C PRO A 91 -9.05 11.05 -6.83
N ASP A 92 -9.55 9.84 -7.07
CA ASP A 92 -9.85 9.39 -8.42
C ASP A 92 -11.23 9.93 -8.80
N LYS A 93 -11.23 10.92 -9.67
CA LYS A 93 -12.46 11.60 -10.08
C LYS A 93 -13.44 10.67 -10.79
N ARG A 94 -12.93 9.64 -11.44
CA ARG A 94 -13.80 8.68 -12.13
C ARG A 94 -14.61 7.85 -11.14
N SER A 95 -14.01 7.49 -10.02
CA SER A 95 -14.70 6.78 -8.95
C SER A 95 -15.70 7.69 -8.25
N ALA A 96 -15.34 8.97 -8.07
CA ALA A 96 -16.19 9.93 -7.37
C ALA A 96 -17.42 10.32 -8.18
N SER A 97 -17.39 10.18 -9.50
CA SER A 97 -18.49 10.58 -10.36
C SER A 97 -19.56 9.51 -10.55
N ALA A 98 -19.35 8.35 -10.00
CA ALA A 98 -20.28 7.23 -10.15
C ALA A 98 -21.58 7.44 -9.38
#